data_9da91a7c9b0cb646b27adafafe33a589
#
_entry.id   9da91a7c9b0cb646b27adafafe33a589
#
_cell.length_a   1.000
_cell.length_b   1.000
_cell.length_c   1.000
_cell.angle_alpha   90.00
_cell.angle_beta   90.00
_cell.angle_gamma   90.00
#
_symmetry.space_group_name_H-M   'P 1'
#
loop_
_entity.id
_entity.type
_entity.pdbx_description
1 polymer ?
#
loop_
_entity_poly.entity_id
_entity_poly.type
_entity_poly.pdbx_seq_one_letter_code
_entity_poly.pdbx_strand_id
1 'polypeptide(L)'
;FQLGMLSTSAFKPLAASMGPMLKEESFHLGTGSNGLRRVIKAGVIPLDMLQRYINKWVSTAHDLFGVDASSSAHWSYVWGVKGRWDERKKLEAGVEVDKETLNEEARGHYHTEIVGEVQKLNGYLPEGSPQLYVPHENFNRDIGAFKKTNCTVDGEEFQGTEEEYQAYLQTILPTPQDEEDLKELFKQEWVANKPMSARQIASGIGAKA
;
A
#
# COMPACT_ATOMS: atom_id res chain seq x y z
N PHE A 1 0.84 4.68 9.26
CA PHE A 1 2.17 5.15 9.70
C PHE A 1 2.29 6.66 9.60
N GLN A 2 2.18 7.29 8.42
CA GLN A 2 2.40 8.73 8.24
C GLN A 2 1.51 9.60 9.14
N LEU A 3 0.21 9.33 9.23
CA LEU A 3 -0.69 10.04 10.14
C LEU A 3 -0.31 9.81 11.61
N GLY A 4 0.18 8.63 11.96
CA GLY A 4 0.73 8.34 13.29
C GLY A 4 1.90 9.24 13.64
N MET A 5 2.83 9.44 12.70
CA MET A 5 3.97 10.34 12.86
C MET A 5 3.54 11.81 13.04
N LEU A 6 2.48 12.24 12.36
CA LEU A 6 1.92 13.59 12.49
C LEU A 6 1.08 13.75 13.77
N SER A 7 0.56 12.67 14.33
CA SER A 7 -0.22 12.71 15.58
C SER A 7 0.61 13.11 16.80
N THR A 8 1.94 13.01 16.70
CA THR A 8 2.90 13.45 17.74
C THR A 8 3.37 14.89 17.55
N SER A 9 2.81 15.61 16.57
CA SER A 9 3.21 16.99 16.25
C SER A 9 3.09 17.93 17.43
N ALA A 10 4.10 18.78 17.62
CA ALA A 10 4.05 19.89 18.57
C ALA A 10 3.02 20.97 18.16
N PHE A 11 2.62 21.01 16.88
CA PHE A 11 1.54 21.87 16.41
C PHE A 11 0.18 21.23 16.73
N LYS A 12 -0.40 21.61 17.87
CA LYS A 12 -1.62 20.99 18.41
C LYS A 12 -2.79 20.87 17.43
N PRO A 13 -3.12 21.86 16.57
CA PRO A 13 -4.21 21.69 15.60
C PRO A 13 -3.97 20.53 14.64
N LEU A 14 -2.74 20.33 14.16
CA LEU A 14 -2.37 19.20 13.31
C LEU A 14 -2.48 17.88 14.07
N ALA A 15 -1.86 17.78 15.25
CA ALA A 15 -1.93 16.56 16.07
C ALA A 15 -3.37 16.18 16.41
N ALA A 16 -4.22 17.15 16.76
CA ALA A 16 -5.62 16.91 17.10
C ALA A 16 -6.45 16.40 15.90
N SER A 17 -6.15 16.87 14.68
CA SER A 17 -6.85 16.41 13.48
C SER A 17 -6.49 14.97 13.07
N MET A 18 -5.35 14.46 13.53
CA MET A 18 -4.91 13.09 13.18
C MET A 18 -5.76 11.99 13.82
N GLY A 19 -6.32 12.23 15.01
CA GLY A 19 -7.15 11.22 15.69
C GLY A 19 -8.37 10.78 14.87
N PRO A 20 -9.23 11.70 14.44
CA PRO A 20 -10.34 11.39 13.53
C PRO A 20 -9.88 10.76 12.21
N MET A 21 -8.80 11.26 11.59
CA MET A 21 -8.25 10.73 10.34
C MET A 21 -7.76 9.29 10.50
N LEU A 22 -7.02 8.96 11.56
CA LEU A 22 -6.57 7.59 11.85
C LEU A 22 -7.74 6.62 12.03
N LYS A 23 -8.84 7.10 12.63
CA LYS A 23 -10.06 6.30 12.75
C LYS A 23 -10.70 6.05 11.38
N GLU A 24 -10.74 7.05 10.54
CA GLU A 24 -11.27 6.93 9.16
C GLU A 24 -10.42 5.98 8.33
N GLU A 25 -9.09 6.11 8.39
CA GLU A 25 -8.16 5.21 7.69
C GLU A 25 -8.30 3.74 8.12
N SER A 26 -8.69 3.48 9.36
CA SER A 26 -8.99 2.09 9.79
C SER A 26 -10.18 1.48 9.04
N PHE A 27 -11.18 2.30 8.67
CA PHE A 27 -12.29 1.86 7.81
C PHE A 27 -11.85 1.66 6.36
N HIS A 28 -11.01 2.55 5.83
CA HIS A 28 -10.45 2.41 4.50
C HIS A 28 -9.63 1.13 4.36
N LEU A 29 -8.75 0.86 5.32
CA LEU A 29 -7.98 -0.38 5.38
C LEU A 29 -8.89 -1.62 5.44
N GLY A 30 -9.88 -1.61 6.32
CA GLY A 30 -10.86 -2.70 6.43
C GLY A 30 -11.67 -2.91 5.16
N THR A 31 -12.05 -1.82 4.49
CA THR A 31 -12.78 -1.87 3.21
C THR A 31 -11.88 -2.44 2.10
N GLY A 32 -10.63 -1.97 2.01
CA GLY A 32 -9.65 -2.43 1.03
C GLY A 32 -9.34 -3.93 1.20
N SER A 33 -9.00 -4.35 2.41
CA SER A 33 -8.71 -5.76 2.72
C SER A 33 -9.89 -6.68 2.43
N ASN A 34 -11.11 -6.27 2.80
CA ASN A 34 -12.32 -7.02 2.49
C ASN A 34 -12.62 -7.03 0.98
N GLY A 35 -12.35 -5.94 0.28
CA GLY A 35 -12.49 -5.85 -1.17
C GLY A 35 -11.57 -6.85 -1.88
N LEU A 36 -10.28 -6.83 -1.58
CA LEU A 36 -9.29 -7.74 -2.14
C LEU A 36 -9.62 -9.21 -1.84
N ARG A 37 -10.02 -9.52 -0.61
CA ARG A 37 -10.46 -10.88 -0.25
C ARG A 37 -11.64 -11.34 -1.11
N ARG A 38 -12.59 -10.47 -1.41
CA ARG A 38 -13.74 -10.79 -2.27
C ARG A 38 -13.32 -10.99 -3.72
N VAL A 39 -12.41 -10.17 -4.22
CA VAL A 39 -11.84 -10.30 -5.57
C VAL A 39 -11.16 -11.65 -5.73
N ILE A 40 -10.28 -12.02 -4.78
CA ILE A 40 -9.58 -13.32 -4.80
C ILE A 40 -10.57 -14.48 -4.75
N LYS A 41 -11.56 -14.43 -3.85
CA LYS A 41 -12.57 -15.50 -3.73
C LYS A 41 -13.49 -15.62 -4.96
N ALA A 42 -13.71 -14.53 -5.67
CA ALA A 42 -14.49 -14.55 -6.90
C ALA A 42 -13.73 -15.24 -8.05
N GLY A 43 -12.38 -15.18 -8.05
CA GLY A 43 -11.55 -15.85 -9.04
C GLY A 43 -11.71 -15.35 -10.47
N VAL A 44 -12.28 -14.15 -10.65
CA VAL A 44 -12.57 -13.57 -11.98
C VAL A 44 -11.39 -12.76 -12.50
N ILE A 45 -10.69 -12.06 -11.61
CA ILE A 45 -9.50 -11.28 -11.97
C ILE A 45 -8.29 -12.22 -11.96
N PRO A 46 -7.51 -12.28 -13.05
CA PRO A 46 -6.29 -13.08 -13.11
C PRO A 46 -5.30 -12.69 -12.00
N LEU A 47 -4.66 -13.69 -11.37
CA LEU A 47 -3.76 -13.44 -10.24
C LEU A 47 -2.50 -12.68 -10.65
N ASP A 48 -2.00 -12.90 -11.87
CA ASP A 48 -0.88 -12.14 -12.42
C ASP A 48 -1.21 -10.65 -12.61
N MET A 49 -2.42 -10.34 -13.05
CA MET A 49 -2.91 -8.97 -13.11
C MET A 49 -2.96 -8.36 -11.70
N LEU A 50 -3.54 -9.07 -10.74
CA LEU A 50 -3.60 -8.61 -9.35
C LEU A 50 -2.19 -8.39 -8.78
N GLN A 51 -1.24 -9.28 -9.07
CA GLN A 51 0.17 -9.13 -8.68
C GLN A 51 0.80 -7.87 -9.27
N ARG A 52 0.57 -7.57 -10.55
CA ARG A 52 1.09 -6.34 -11.18
C ARG A 52 0.59 -5.08 -10.47
N TYR A 53 -0.68 -5.04 -10.06
CA TYR A 53 -1.22 -3.92 -9.29
C TYR A 53 -0.66 -3.86 -7.86
N ILE A 54 -0.42 -4.98 -7.20
CA ILE A 54 0.28 -5.01 -5.90
C ILE A 54 1.69 -4.40 -6.06
N ASN A 55 2.44 -4.83 -7.06
CA ASN A 55 3.78 -4.33 -7.33
C ASN A 55 3.79 -2.80 -7.52
N LYS A 56 2.86 -2.26 -8.30
CA LYS A 56 2.73 -0.81 -8.53
C LYS A 56 2.41 -0.06 -7.24
N TRP A 57 1.34 -0.46 -6.55
CA TRP A 57 0.83 0.33 -5.44
C TRP A 57 1.69 0.24 -4.18
N VAL A 58 2.31 -0.91 -3.92
CA VAL A 58 3.25 -1.06 -2.80
C VAL A 58 4.51 -0.24 -3.03
N SER A 59 5.09 -0.27 -4.24
CA SER A 59 6.25 0.57 -4.57
C SER A 59 5.95 2.06 -4.40
N THR A 60 4.81 2.52 -4.91
CA THR A 60 4.35 3.91 -4.74
C THR A 60 4.17 4.27 -3.26
N ALA A 61 3.64 3.34 -2.46
CA ALA A 61 3.45 3.58 -1.03
C ALA A 61 4.78 3.70 -0.27
N HIS A 62 5.82 2.97 -0.65
CA HIS A 62 7.15 3.12 -0.07
C HIS A 62 7.71 4.53 -0.27
N ASP A 63 7.40 5.17 -1.39
CA ASP A 63 7.86 6.55 -1.68
C ASP A 63 7.23 7.61 -0.75
N LEU A 64 6.09 7.31 -0.13
CA LEU A 64 5.45 8.24 0.81
C LEU A 64 6.26 8.48 2.09
N PHE A 65 7.22 7.61 2.42
CA PHE A 65 8.03 7.77 3.63
C PHE A 65 9.18 8.77 3.46
N GLY A 66 9.66 8.98 2.25
CA GLY A 66 10.76 9.91 1.98
C GLY A 66 12.12 9.39 2.46
N VAL A 67 13.08 10.30 2.59
CA VAL A 67 14.49 10.02 2.96
C VAL A 67 14.84 10.78 4.22
N ASP A 68 15.37 10.09 5.23
CA ASP A 68 15.76 10.69 6.51
C ASP A 68 16.90 11.71 6.37
N ALA A 69 17.86 11.47 5.48
CA ALA A 69 18.95 12.39 5.19
C ALA A 69 18.51 13.68 4.46
N SER A 70 17.22 13.82 4.11
CA SER A 70 16.73 15.04 3.47
C SER A 70 16.59 16.20 4.46
N SER A 71 16.85 17.42 3.99
CA SER A 71 16.68 18.62 4.81
C SER A 71 15.24 18.79 5.32
N SER A 72 14.25 18.39 4.53
CA SER A 72 12.85 18.44 4.93
C SER A 72 12.51 17.46 6.05
N ALA A 73 13.05 16.24 6.05
CA ALA A 73 12.87 15.28 7.13
C ALA A 73 13.51 15.82 8.42
N HIS A 74 14.78 16.25 8.34
CA HIS A 74 15.50 16.84 9.46
C HIS A 74 14.73 17.99 10.12
N TRP A 75 14.35 19.01 9.35
CA TRP A 75 13.67 20.16 9.91
C TRP A 75 12.25 19.86 10.40
N SER A 76 11.53 18.95 9.73
CA SER A 76 10.22 18.51 10.22
C SER A 76 10.31 17.91 11.61
N TYR A 77 11.38 17.16 11.90
CA TYR A 77 11.60 16.58 13.22
C TYR A 77 12.09 17.65 14.22
N VAL A 78 13.11 18.45 13.86
CA VAL A 78 13.68 19.48 14.75
C VAL A 78 12.62 20.48 15.20
N TRP A 79 11.70 20.87 14.32
CA TRP A 79 10.61 21.78 14.66
C TRP A 79 9.40 21.08 15.29
N GLY A 80 9.47 19.78 15.52
CA GLY A 80 8.38 19.01 16.12
C GLY A 80 7.13 18.94 15.27
N VAL A 81 7.24 19.10 13.94
CA VAL A 81 6.10 18.96 13.03
C VAL A 81 5.72 17.50 12.88
N LYS A 82 6.72 16.61 12.89
CA LYS A 82 6.59 15.18 12.71
C LYS A 82 7.48 14.46 13.72
N GLY A 83 6.95 13.43 14.37
CA GLY A 83 7.70 12.53 15.23
C GLY A 83 7.69 11.11 14.72
N ARG A 84 8.16 10.17 15.53
CA ARG A 84 8.08 8.75 15.21
C ARG A 84 6.62 8.26 15.33
N TRP A 85 6.23 7.34 14.47
CA TRP A 85 4.89 6.73 14.53
C TRP A 85 4.65 5.96 15.84
N ASP A 86 5.71 5.44 16.49
CA ASP A 86 5.70 4.68 17.74
C ASP A 86 6.28 5.45 18.93
N GLU A 87 6.62 6.73 18.76
CA GLU A 87 7.35 7.56 19.73
C GLU A 87 6.71 7.52 21.13
N ARG A 88 5.41 7.64 21.19
CA ARG A 88 4.68 7.62 22.46
C ARG A 88 4.88 6.31 23.22
N LYS A 89 4.80 5.17 22.54
CA LYS A 89 5.01 3.86 23.15
C LYS A 89 6.43 3.66 23.62
N LYS A 90 7.42 4.14 22.86
CA LYS A 90 8.84 4.07 23.22
C LYS A 90 9.14 4.92 24.45
N LEU A 91 8.63 6.15 24.51
CA LEU A 91 8.81 7.03 25.65
C LEU A 91 8.14 6.46 26.91
N GLU A 92 6.94 5.90 26.81
CA GLU A 92 6.24 5.22 27.92
C GLU A 92 7.04 4.00 28.42
N ALA A 93 7.77 3.32 27.52
CA ALA A 93 8.64 2.20 27.85
C ALA A 93 10.05 2.62 28.33
N GLY A 94 10.37 3.92 28.37
CA GLY A 94 11.69 4.43 28.72
C GLY A 94 12.78 4.16 27.68
N VAL A 95 12.39 3.93 26.43
CA VAL A 95 13.30 3.66 25.32
C VAL A 95 13.66 4.97 24.63
N GLU A 96 14.96 5.20 24.39
CA GLU A 96 15.43 6.34 23.62
C GLU A 96 14.93 6.26 22.17
N VAL A 97 14.46 7.40 21.65
CA VAL A 97 13.92 7.49 20.27
C VAL A 97 15.04 7.93 19.35
N ASP A 98 15.40 7.07 18.40
CA ASP A 98 16.31 7.44 17.32
C ASP A 98 15.64 8.48 16.39
N LYS A 99 16.34 9.59 16.21
CA LYS A 99 15.86 10.77 15.46
C LYS A 99 16.31 10.78 14.00
N GLU A 100 17.24 9.91 13.64
CA GLU A 100 17.88 9.91 12.32
C GLU A 100 17.27 8.89 11.36
N THR A 101 16.46 7.94 11.85
CA THR A 101 15.89 6.84 11.09
C THR A 101 14.36 6.79 11.09
N LEU A 102 13.71 7.94 11.25
CA LEU A 102 12.25 8.07 11.37
C LEU A 102 11.47 7.43 10.21
N ASN A 103 11.82 7.80 8.99
CA ASN A 103 11.11 7.37 7.80
C ASN A 103 11.51 5.94 7.42
N GLU A 104 12.78 5.60 7.57
CA GLU A 104 13.29 4.25 7.29
C GLU A 104 12.63 3.20 8.19
N GLU A 105 12.60 3.43 9.49
CA GLU A 105 11.92 2.51 10.42
C GLU A 105 10.41 2.41 10.12
N ALA A 106 9.74 3.54 9.89
CA ALA A 106 8.33 3.54 9.57
C ALA A 106 8.03 2.78 8.26
N ARG A 107 8.91 2.92 7.24
CA ARG A 107 8.82 2.18 5.99
C ARG A 107 9.03 0.68 6.20
N GLY A 108 10.04 0.27 6.98
CA GLY A 108 10.30 -1.13 7.29
C GLY A 108 9.12 -1.79 8.04
N HIS A 109 8.52 -1.08 8.99
CA HIS A 109 7.31 -1.56 9.67
C HIS A 109 6.11 -1.66 8.71
N TYR A 110 5.92 -0.67 7.84
CA TYR A 110 4.90 -0.73 6.80
C TYR A 110 5.10 -1.96 5.90
N HIS A 111 6.32 -2.19 5.43
CA HIS A 111 6.65 -3.34 4.60
C HIS A 111 6.29 -4.66 5.29
N THR A 112 6.70 -4.82 6.54
CA THR A 112 6.39 -6.00 7.35
C THR A 112 4.88 -6.22 7.49
N GLU A 113 4.11 -5.15 7.72
CA GLU A 113 2.65 -5.25 7.86
C GLU A 113 1.99 -5.65 6.54
N ILE A 114 2.42 -5.07 5.40
CA ILE A 114 1.89 -5.41 4.08
C ILE A 114 2.21 -6.86 3.71
N VAL A 115 3.42 -7.34 4.03
CA VAL A 115 3.76 -8.78 3.85
C VAL A 115 2.77 -9.66 4.61
N GLY A 116 2.47 -9.32 5.87
CA GLY A 116 1.47 -10.04 6.66
C GLY A 116 0.06 -10.01 6.06
N GLU A 117 -0.36 -8.87 5.51
CA GLU A 117 -1.67 -8.75 4.85
C GLU A 117 -1.74 -9.58 3.55
N VAL A 118 -0.69 -9.56 2.71
CA VAL A 118 -0.64 -10.37 1.49
C VAL A 118 -0.61 -11.87 1.83
N GLN A 119 0.09 -12.28 2.89
CA GLN A 119 0.06 -13.67 3.36
C GLN A 119 -1.36 -14.10 3.78
N LYS A 120 -2.12 -13.23 4.45
CA LYS A 120 -3.53 -13.50 4.77
C LYS A 120 -4.39 -13.64 3.51
N LEU A 121 -4.13 -12.83 2.48
CA LEU A 121 -4.82 -12.94 1.19
C LEU A 121 -4.51 -14.27 0.51
N ASN A 122 -3.27 -14.74 0.56
CA ASN A 122 -2.85 -16.03 0.03
C ASN A 122 -3.63 -17.22 0.66
N GLY A 123 -4.03 -17.07 1.92
CA GLY A 123 -4.86 -18.08 2.59
C GLY A 123 -6.28 -18.23 2.01
N TYR A 124 -6.69 -17.35 1.09
CA TYR A 124 -7.97 -17.47 0.38
C TYR A 124 -7.84 -17.99 -1.05
N LEU A 125 -6.62 -18.19 -1.54
CA LEU A 125 -6.38 -18.74 -2.86
C LEU A 125 -6.74 -20.21 -2.92
N PRO A 126 -7.20 -20.72 -4.07
CA PRO A 126 -7.35 -22.17 -4.29
C PRO A 126 -6.01 -22.90 -4.09
N GLU A 127 -6.08 -24.14 -3.64
CA GLU A 127 -4.89 -24.99 -3.47
C GLU A 127 -4.12 -25.12 -4.80
N GLY A 128 -2.80 -24.99 -4.75
CA GLY A 128 -1.93 -25.03 -5.93
C GLY A 128 -1.86 -23.74 -6.74
N SER A 129 -2.58 -22.69 -6.35
CA SER A 129 -2.46 -21.38 -7.00
C SER A 129 -1.09 -20.73 -6.74
N PRO A 130 -0.56 -19.94 -7.70
CA PRO A 130 0.58 -19.08 -7.45
C PRO A 130 0.30 -18.15 -6.25
N GLN A 131 1.30 -17.98 -5.40
CA GLN A 131 1.18 -17.09 -4.25
C GLN A 131 1.44 -15.64 -4.66
N LEU A 132 0.64 -14.72 -4.13
CA LEU A 132 0.91 -13.29 -4.23
C LEU A 132 2.10 -12.94 -3.32
N TYR A 133 2.91 -12.00 -3.76
CA TYR A 133 4.08 -11.53 -3.03
C TYR A 133 4.09 -10.00 -2.94
N VAL A 134 4.90 -9.48 -2.02
CA VAL A 134 5.15 -8.04 -1.87
C VAL A 134 6.48 -7.73 -2.53
N PRO A 135 6.55 -6.74 -3.45
CA PRO A 135 7.82 -6.37 -4.06
C PRO A 135 8.78 -5.80 -3.02
N HIS A 136 10.06 -5.99 -3.24
CA HIS A 136 11.10 -5.44 -2.37
C HIS A 136 11.00 -3.91 -2.28
N GLU A 137 11.34 -3.36 -1.13
CA GLU A 137 11.21 -1.91 -0.88
C GLU A 137 12.12 -1.03 -1.75
N ASN A 138 13.09 -1.60 -2.46
CA ASN A 138 13.93 -0.90 -3.44
C ASN A 138 13.37 -0.93 -4.87
N PHE A 139 12.37 -1.76 -5.13
CA PHE A 139 11.80 -1.93 -6.46
C PHE A 139 11.00 -0.71 -6.91
N ASN A 140 11.22 -0.26 -8.15
CA ASN A 140 10.44 0.77 -8.86
C ASN A 140 10.22 2.04 -8.00
N ARG A 141 11.31 2.64 -7.51
CA ARG A 141 11.28 3.80 -6.63
C ARG A 141 11.48 5.10 -7.41
N ASP A 142 10.63 6.09 -7.11
CA ASP A 142 10.71 7.43 -7.68
C ASP A 142 11.44 8.43 -6.77
N ILE A 143 11.53 8.12 -5.49
CA ILE A 143 12.08 9.01 -4.46
C ILE A 143 13.14 8.27 -3.63
N GLY A 144 14.14 9.00 -3.17
CA GLY A 144 15.10 8.52 -2.20
C GLY A 144 16.37 7.93 -2.79
N ALA A 145 17.05 7.13 -1.99
CA ALA A 145 18.35 6.54 -2.33
C ALA A 145 18.25 5.57 -3.54
N PHE A 146 17.10 4.95 -3.72
CA PHE A 146 16.85 3.98 -4.78
C PHE A 146 16.21 4.58 -6.04
N LYS A 147 16.00 5.90 -6.06
CA LYS A 147 15.49 6.60 -7.23
C LYS A 147 16.41 6.35 -8.42
N LYS A 148 15.81 5.91 -9.53
CA LYS A 148 16.52 5.58 -10.78
C LYS A 148 17.52 4.43 -10.66
N THR A 149 17.44 3.64 -9.62
CA THR A 149 18.16 2.37 -9.57
C THR A 149 17.30 1.31 -10.22
N ASN A 150 17.82 0.64 -11.24
CA ASN A 150 17.14 -0.45 -11.90
C ASN A 150 17.23 -1.70 -11.00
N CYS A 151 16.17 -1.95 -10.24
CA CYS A 151 16.08 -3.11 -9.35
C CYS A 151 14.99 -4.07 -9.82
N THR A 152 15.24 -5.36 -9.66
CA THR A 152 14.22 -6.39 -9.84
C THR A 152 13.17 -6.32 -8.74
N VAL A 153 12.07 -6.99 -8.92
CA VAL A 153 10.99 -7.09 -7.92
C VAL A 153 11.48 -7.68 -6.59
N ASP A 154 12.55 -8.46 -6.62
CA ASP A 154 13.20 -9.06 -5.44
C ASP A 154 14.24 -8.12 -4.79
N GLY A 155 14.47 -6.95 -5.37
CA GLY A 155 15.38 -5.93 -4.85
C GLY A 155 16.85 -6.07 -5.30
N GLU A 156 17.13 -7.01 -6.20
CA GLU A 156 18.46 -7.16 -6.80
C GLU A 156 18.69 -6.11 -7.89
N GLU A 157 19.93 -5.73 -8.11
CA GLU A 157 20.30 -4.84 -9.21
C GLU A 157 20.03 -5.53 -10.55
N PHE A 158 19.26 -4.87 -11.42
CA PHE A 158 18.94 -5.40 -12.73
C PHE A 158 20.17 -5.41 -13.65
N GLN A 159 20.52 -6.57 -14.16
CA GLN A 159 21.66 -6.77 -15.03
C GLN A 159 21.22 -6.68 -16.51
N GLY A 160 21.27 -5.48 -17.08
CA GLY A 160 20.86 -5.26 -18.47
C GLY A 160 20.87 -3.80 -18.88
N THR A 161 20.46 -3.52 -20.11
CA THR A 161 20.29 -2.16 -20.63
C THR A 161 19.02 -1.51 -20.08
N GLU A 162 18.90 -0.20 -20.26
CA GLU A 162 17.67 0.53 -19.88
C GLU A 162 16.45 0.01 -20.67
N GLU A 163 16.63 -0.30 -21.96
CA GLU A 163 15.56 -0.84 -22.81
C GLU A 163 15.08 -2.21 -22.31
N GLU A 164 16.01 -3.06 -21.88
CA GLU A 164 15.70 -4.36 -21.30
C GLU A 164 14.99 -4.21 -19.94
N TYR A 165 15.39 -3.22 -19.13
CA TYR A 165 14.71 -2.91 -17.87
C TYR A 165 13.29 -2.41 -18.11
N GLN A 166 13.07 -1.54 -19.07
CA GLN A 166 11.72 -1.08 -19.45
C GLN A 166 10.85 -2.23 -19.96
N ALA A 167 11.39 -3.16 -20.71
CA ALA A 167 10.69 -4.37 -21.14
C ALA A 167 10.35 -5.28 -19.92
N TYR A 168 11.27 -5.43 -18.97
CA TYR A 168 11.03 -6.14 -17.72
C TYR A 168 9.87 -5.50 -16.93
N LEU A 169 9.88 -4.17 -16.75
CA LEU A 169 8.81 -3.47 -16.04
C LEU A 169 7.43 -3.70 -16.65
N GLN A 170 7.32 -3.82 -17.98
CA GLN A 170 6.06 -4.15 -18.65
C GLN A 170 5.52 -5.54 -18.29
N THR A 171 6.35 -6.45 -17.85
CA THR A 171 5.91 -7.77 -17.38
C THR A 171 5.49 -7.78 -15.90
N ILE A 172 6.01 -6.84 -15.10
CA ILE A 172 5.87 -6.81 -13.64
C ILE A 172 4.88 -5.74 -13.16
N LEU A 173 4.69 -4.67 -13.92
CA LEU A 173 3.77 -3.58 -13.60
C LEU A 173 2.52 -3.63 -14.48
N PRO A 174 1.40 -2.99 -14.06
CA PRO A 174 0.20 -2.90 -14.88
C PRO A 174 0.44 -2.20 -16.21
N THR A 175 -0.14 -2.74 -17.25
CA THR A 175 -0.08 -2.23 -18.61
C THR A 175 -1.40 -1.57 -19.03
N PRO A 176 -1.45 -0.78 -20.12
CA PRO A 176 -2.71 -0.29 -20.69
C PRO A 176 -3.67 -1.43 -21.06
N GLN A 177 -3.14 -2.60 -21.45
CA GLN A 177 -3.97 -3.76 -21.74
C GLN A 177 -4.71 -4.27 -20.50
N ASP A 178 -4.07 -4.29 -19.33
CA ASP A 178 -4.73 -4.66 -18.08
C ASP A 178 -5.92 -3.75 -17.76
N GLU A 179 -5.82 -2.45 -18.10
CA GLU A 179 -6.92 -1.50 -17.87
C GLU A 179 -8.09 -1.78 -18.83
N GLU A 180 -7.83 -2.14 -20.09
CA GLU A 180 -8.89 -2.52 -21.02
C GLU A 180 -9.54 -3.85 -20.62
N ASP A 181 -8.74 -4.83 -20.21
CA ASP A 181 -9.23 -6.13 -19.75
C ASP A 181 -10.12 -5.96 -18.51
N LEU A 182 -9.75 -5.09 -17.55
CA LEU A 182 -10.60 -4.77 -16.41
C LEU A 182 -11.91 -4.11 -16.83
N LYS A 183 -11.89 -3.18 -17.80
CA LYS A 183 -13.11 -2.56 -18.32
C LYS A 183 -14.05 -3.60 -18.94
N GLU A 184 -13.51 -4.56 -19.70
CA GLU A 184 -14.31 -5.65 -20.26
C GLU A 184 -14.88 -6.57 -19.18
N LEU A 185 -14.09 -6.90 -18.13
CA LEU A 185 -14.59 -7.68 -16.99
C LEU A 185 -15.75 -6.97 -16.27
N PHE A 186 -15.71 -5.64 -16.15
CA PHE A 186 -16.80 -4.88 -15.54
C PHE A 186 -18.09 -4.83 -16.36
N LYS A 187 -18.02 -5.10 -17.66
CA LYS A 187 -19.21 -5.19 -18.52
C LYS A 187 -19.93 -6.55 -18.41
N GLN A 188 -19.31 -7.55 -17.79
CA GLN A 188 -19.87 -8.88 -17.69
C GLN A 188 -21.13 -8.93 -16.79
N GLU A 189 -22.03 -9.83 -17.12
CA GLU A 189 -23.34 -9.96 -16.48
C GLU A 189 -23.28 -10.18 -14.96
N TRP A 190 -22.23 -10.84 -14.46
CA TRP A 190 -22.03 -11.06 -13.03
C TRP A 190 -21.87 -9.76 -12.21
N VAL A 191 -21.39 -8.68 -12.83
CA VAL A 191 -21.32 -7.34 -12.21
C VAL A 191 -22.69 -6.68 -12.26
N ALA A 192 -23.35 -6.74 -13.42
CA ALA A 192 -24.66 -6.11 -13.65
C ALA A 192 -25.76 -6.76 -12.81
N ASN A 193 -25.75 -8.10 -12.68
CA ASN A 193 -26.77 -8.89 -12.01
C ASN A 193 -26.40 -9.31 -10.58
N LYS A 194 -25.47 -8.63 -9.95
CA LYS A 194 -25.12 -8.91 -8.56
C LYS A 194 -26.34 -8.80 -7.67
N PRO A 195 -26.77 -9.88 -6.98
CA PRO A 195 -27.92 -9.82 -6.09
C PRO A 195 -27.67 -8.80 -4.98
N MET A 196 -28.64 -7.90 -4.78
CA MET A 196 -28.58 -6.95 -3.67
C MET A 196 -28.58 -7.71 -2.34
N SER A 197 -27.77 -7.23 -1.40
CA SER A 197 -27.81 -7.77 -0.03
C SER A 197 -29.17 -7.49 0.59
N ALA A 198 -29.60 -8.35 1.52
CA ALA A 198 -30.86 -8.16 2.26
C ALA A 198 -30.96 -6.76 2.88
N ARG A 199 -29.85 -6.18 3.30
CA ARG A 199 -29.76 -4.82 3.86
C ARG A 199 -30.01 -3.73 2.81
N GLN A 200 -29.55 -3.91 1.58
CA GLN A 200 -29.79 -2.97 0.47
C GLN A 200 -31.24 -3.04 0.02
N ILE A 201 -31.84 -4.24 0.00
CA ILE A 201 -33.25 -4.43 -0.29
C ILE A 201 -34.12 -3.73 0.79
N ALA A 202 -33.81 -3.95 2.06
CA ALA A 202 -34.52 -3.34 3.19
C ALA A 202 -34.41 -1.80 3.24
N SER A 203 -33.32 -1.23 2.74
CA SER A 203 -33.09 0.23 2.70
C SER A 203 -33.72 0.90 1.47
N GLY A 204 -34.33 0.16 0.54
CA GLY A 204 -34.88 0.71 -0.70
C GLY A 204 -33.87 1.24 -1.69
N ILE A 205 -32.57 1.01 -1.45
CA ILE A 205 -31.50 1.40 -2.38
C ILE A 205 -31.55 0.45 -3.58
N GLY A 206 -31.89 0.96 -4.74
CA GLY A 206 -31.94 0.20 -6.01
C GLY A 206 -33.36 -0.01 -6.57
N ALA A 207 -34.38 0.52 -5.94
CA ALA A 207 -35.76 0.45 -6.46
C ALA A 207 -36.13 1.56 -7.49
N LYS A 208 -35.14 2.22 -8.08
CA LYS A 208 -35.31 3.18 -9.18
C LYS A 208 -34.48 2.69 -10.36
N ALA A 209 -35.07 1.91 -11.21
CA ALA A 209 -34.75 1.80 -12.62
C ALA A 209 -35.84 2.50 -13.42
#